data_1b66762b41d5137a6366c81ce37262c6
#
_entry.id   1b66762b41d5137a6366c81ce37262c6
#
_cell.length_a   1.000
_cell.length_b   1.000
_cell.length_c   1.000
_cell.angle_alpha   90.00
_cell.angle_beta   90.00
_cell.angle_gamma   90.00
#
_symmetry.space_group_name_H-M   'P 1'
#
loop_
_entity.id
_entity.type
_entity.pdbx_description
1 polymer ?
#
loop_
_entity_poly.entity_id
_entity_poly.type
_entity_poly.pdbx_seq_one_letter_code
_entity_poly.pdbx_strand_id
1 'polypeptide(L)'
;QRLASSPPAKPVNAPNTQFANWLELASIAKDTSHNLTGHIAAVNQWRLDNPGHPAAVELPGGLSLLEEMAQQQPKHIALLLPLTGNLASSGQAVREGFMAAYYQTLQKGYEVPTISIIDTEASGSINLAYDDAVALEAEWVIGPLDKKNVNALAKFETLPLPTLALNYSDLLALGEQPDNFYQFGLAAEDEARLIAERAFQLGH
;
A
#
# COMPACT_ATOMS: atom_id res chain seq x y z
N GLN A 1 41.60 -25.57 -13.69
CA GLN A 1 41.00 -24.37 -13.06
C GLN A 1 40.82 -23.34 -14.16
N ARG A 2 39.58 -23.14 -14.61
CA ARG A 2 39.23 -22.02 -15.50
C ARG A 2 38.85 -20.84 -14.62
N LEU A 3 39.66 -19.79 -14.67
CA LEU A 3 39.32 -18.47 -14.14
C LEU A 3 38.14 -17.94 -14.93
N ALA A 4 37.02 -17.72 -14.23
CA ALA A 4 35.87 -17.02 -14.79
C ALA A 4 36.30 -15.57 -15.09
N SER A 5 36.40 -15.21 -16.37
CA SER A 5 36.64 -13.85 -16.80
C SER A 5 35.43 -13.00 -16.43
N SER A 6 35.61 -12.03 -15.54
CA SER A 6 34.64 -10.99 -15.28
C SER A 6 34.28 -10.29 -16.60
N PRO A 7 32.99 -9.97 -16.85
CA PRO A 7 32.63 -9.22 -18.03
C PRO A 7 33.34 -7.86 -18.04
N PRO A 8 33.75 -7.34 -19.21
CA PRO A 8 34.46 -6.06 -19.29
C PRO A 8 33.55 -4.95 -18.74
N ALA A 9 34.09 -4.15 -17.81
CA ALA A 9 33.43 -2.97 -17.28
C ALA A 9 33.02 -2.04 -18.45
N LYS A 10 31.74 -1.68 -18.55
CA LYS A 10 31.27 -0.71 -19.53
C LYS A 10 32.02 0.62 -19.32
N PRO A 11 32.44 1.33 -20.40
CA PRO A 11 33.14 2.62 -20.26
C PRO A 11 32.22 3.66 -19.60
N VAL A 12 32.65 4.18 -18.46
CA VAL A 12 31.84 4.95 -17.49
C VAL A 12 31.49 6.38 -17.98
N ASN A 13 32.02 6.89 -19.10
CA ASN A 13 31.93 8.32 -19.42
C ASN A 13 31.72 8.71 -20.92
N ALA A 14 30.97 7.95 -21.70
CA ALA A 14 30.55 8.43 -23.01
C ALA A 14 29.16 9.12 -22.91
N PRO A 15 28.94 10.32 -23.48
CA PRO A 15 27.65 11.04 -23.39
C PRO A 15 26.44 10.20 -23.85
N ASN A 16 26.62 9.31 -24.82
CA ASN A 16 25.59 8.39 -25.27
C ASN A 16 25.25 7.30 -24.24
N THR A 17 26.19 6.94 -23.36
CA THR A 17 25.98 5.93 -22.33
C THR A 17 25.15 6.51 -21.16
N GLN A 18 25.40 7.75 -20.76
CA GLN A 18 24.61 8.41 -19.73
C GLN A 18 23.16 8.58 -20.14
N PHE A 19 22.89 9.00 -21.38
CA PHE A 19 21.52 9.13 -21.87
C PHE A 19 20.80 7.77 -21.97
N ALA A 20 21.50 6.73 -22.44
CA ALA A 20 20.95 5.37 -22.46
C ALA A 20 20.62 4.88 -21.06
N ASN A 21 21.47 5.14 -20.07
CA ASN A 21 21.23 4.77 -18.67
C ASN A 21 20.05 5.54 -18.05
N TRP A 22 19.82 6.82 -18.44
CA TRP A 22 18.61 7.56 -18.07
C TRP A 22 17.35 6.95 -18.66
N LEU A 23 17.38 6.51 -19.92
CA LEU A 23 16.23 5.85 -20.54
C LEU A 23 15.93 4.50 -19.88
N GLU A 24 16.95 3.74 -19.50
CA GLU A 24 16.80 2.49 -18.78
C GLU A 24 16.14 2.72 -17.41
N LEU A 25 16.63 3.69 -16.62
CA LEU A 25 16.04 4.07 -15.34
C LEU A 25 14.58 4.55 -15.50
N ALA A 26 14.30 5.34 -16.53
CA ALA A 26 12.95 5.79 -16.83
C ALA A 26 12.01 4.63 -17.25
N SER A 27 12.55 3.61 -17.91
CA SER A 27 11.80 2.38 -18.23
C SER A 27 11.45 1.61 -16.97
N ILE A 28 12.40 1.44 -16.06
CA ILE A 28 12.17 0.83 -14.74
C ILE A 28 11.09 1.60 -13.97
N ALA A 29 11.18 2.93 -13.94
CA ALA A 29 10.21 3.79 -13.25
C ALA A 29 8.77 3.71 -13.81
N LYS A 30 8.61 3.38 -15.09
CA LYS A 30 7.31 3.25 -15.77
C LYS A 30 6.76 1.83 -15.76
N ASP A 31 7.55 0.85 -15.34
CA ASP A 31 7.13 -0.54 -15.36
C ASP A 31 6.11 -0.80 -14.25
N THR A 32 4.86 -0.98 -14.62
CA THR A 32 3.75 -1.29 -13.70
C THR A 32 3.59 -2.78 -13.41
N SER A 33 4.45 -3.63 -13.97
CA SER A 33 4.41 -5.08 -13.76
C SER A 33 4.97 -5.51 -12.39
N HIS A 34 5.76 -4.64 -11.76
CA HIS A 34 6.35 -4.86 -10.45
C HIS A 34 5.50 -4.21 -9.35
N ASN A 35 5.44 -4.86 -8.20
CA ASN A 35 5.01 -4.20 -6.96
C ASN A 35 6.13 -3.27 -6.44
N LEU A 36 5.87 -2.54 -5.35
CA LEU A 36 6.83 -1.59 -4.77
C LEU A 36 8.20 -2.22 -4.50
N THR A 37 8.23 -3.41 -3.88
CA THR A 37 9.47 -4.15 -3.58
C THR A 37 10.23 -4.53 -4.85
N GLY A 38 9.53 -5.01 -5.87
CA GLY A 38 10.14 -5.33 -7.17
C GLY A 38 10.69 -4.11 -7.90
N HIS A 39 9.99 -2.97 -7.83
CA HIS A 39 10.48 -1.70 -8.35
C HIS A 39 11.80 -1.27 -7.69
N ILE A 40 11.85 -1.33 -6.37
CA ILE A 40 13.04 -0.97 -5.60
C ILE A 40 14.19 -1.91 -5.89
N ALA A 41 13.93 -3.22 -5.98
CA ALA A 41 14.95 -4.19 -6.37
C ALA A 41 15.54 -3.88 -7.75
N ALA A 42 14.70 -3.53 -8.73
CA ALA A 42 15.13 -3.15 -10.07
C ALA A 42 15.95 -1.84 -10.07
N VAL A 43 15.53 -0.83 -9.30
CA VAL A 43 16.26 0.43 -9.14
C VAL A 43 17.61 0.20 -8.47
N ASN A 44 17.67 -0.61 -7.42
CA ASN A 44 18.90 -0.94 -6.72
C ASN A 44 19.87 -1.74 -7.61
N GLN A 45 19.35 -2.69 -8.40
CA GLN A 45 20.18 -3.41 -9.36
C GLN A 45 20.74 -2.45 -10.42
N TRP A 46 19.93 -1.54 -10.94
CA TRP A 46 20.39 -0.52 -11.88
C TRP A 46 21.49 0.38 -11.29
N ARG A 47 21.39 0.77 -10.00
CA ARG A 47 22.43 1.54 -9.29
C ARG A 47 23.75 0.78 -9.21
N LEU A 48 23.70 -0.53 -8.93
CA LEU A 48 24.88 -1.39 -8.89
C LEU A 48 25.52 -1.52 -10.26
N ASP A 49 24.74 -1.56 -11.32
CA ASP A 49 25.21 -1.67 -12.70
C ASP A 49 25.76 -0.34 -13.25
N ASN A 50 25.37 0.80 -12.64
CA ASN A 50 25.70 2.14 -13.09
C ASN A 50 26.30 3.04 -11.97
N PRO A 51 27.33 2.61 -11.22
CA PRO A 51 27.79 3.28 -9.99
C PRO A 51 28.35 4.69 -10.22
N GLY A 52 28.75 5.04 -11.44
CA GLY A 52 29.24 6.38 -11.80
C GLY A 52 28.17 7.32 -12.36
N HIS A 53 26.93 6.89 -12.40
CA HIS A 53 25.84 7.70 -12.92
C HIS A 53 25.29 8.66 -11.83
N PRO A 54 24.99 9.95 -12.13
CA PRO A 54 24.47 10.89 -11.12
C PRO A 54 23.24 10.37 -10.38
N ALA A 55 22.29 9.73 -11.08
CA ALA A 55 21.11 9.14 -10.48
C ALA A 55 21.39 7.88 -9.64
N ALA A 56 22.58 7.29 -9.68
CA ALA A 56 22.96 6.22 -8.77
C ALA A 56 23.36 6.78 -7.39
N VAL A 57 23.83 8.02 -7.35
CA VAL A 57 24.18 8.74 -6.11
C VAL A 57 22.93 9.37 -5.51
N GLU A 58 22.16 10.09 -6.33
CA GLU A 58 20.93 10.79 -5.91
C GLU A 58 19.79 10.44 -6.89
N LEU A 59 18.84 9.66 -6.41
CA LEU A 59 17.67 9.26 -7.22
C LEU A 59 16.76 10.47 -7.48
N PRO A 60 16.16 10.57 -8.69
CA PRO A 60 15.10 11.54 -8.95
C PRO A 60 13.96 11.42 -7.94
N GLY A 61 13.36 12.56 -7.55
CA GLY A 61 12.41 12.66 -6.43
C GLY A 61 11.27 11.63 -6.41
N GLY A 62 10.74 11.22 -7.57
CA GLY A 62 9.74 10.16 -7.63
C GLY A 62 10.27 8.77 -7.23
N LEU A 63 11.53 8.46 -7.52
CA LEU A 63 12.15 7.18 -7.15
C LEU A 63 12.67 7.19 -5.72
N SER A 64 13.16 8.34 -5.21
CA SER A 64 13.52 8.47 -3.79
C SER A 64 12.31 8.32 -2.88
N LEU A 65 11.14 8.85 -3.29
CA LEU A 65 9.89 8.66 -2.56
C LEU A 65 9.49 7.18 -2.48
N LEU A 66 9.71 6.39 -3.55
CA LEU A 66 9.45 4.95 -3.52
C LEU A 66 10.36 4.22 -2.53
N GLU A 67 11.64 4.62 -2.40
CA GLU A 67 12.55 4.06 -1.40
C GLU A 67 12.08 4.39 0.03
N GLU A 68 11.67 5.63 0.29
CA GLU A 68 11.11 6.04 1.59
C GLU A 68 9.84 5.24 1.92
N MET A 69 8.92 5.11 0.97
CA MET A 69 7.69 4.31 1.15
C MET A 69 7.99 2.85 1.46
N ALA A 70 9.02 2.27 0.87
CA ALA A 70 9.40 0.88 1.16
C ALA A 70 10.00 0.70 2.56
N GLN A 71 10.77 1.69 3.02
CA GLN A 71 11.33 1.66 4.37
C GLN A 71 10.26 1.83 5.44
N GLN A 72 9.13 2.45 5.07
CA GLN A 72 7.97 2.67 5.94
C GLN A 72 6.89 1.59 5.80
N GLN A 73 7.17 0.49 5.08
CA GLN A 73 6.20 -0.61 5.01
C GLN A 73 5.95 -1.19 6.40
N PRO A 74 4.67 -1.31 6.80
CA PRO A 74 4.34 -1.89 8.09
C PRO A 74 4.74 -3.35 8.14
N LYS A 75 5.30 -3.78 9.28
CA LYS A 75 5.65 -5.18 9.53
C LYS A 75 4.52 -5.96 10.16
N HIS A 76 3.56 -5.27 10.77
CA HIS A 76 2.40 -5.87 11.39
C HIS A 76 1.15 -5.04 11.12
N ILE A 77 0.13 -5.69 10.55
CA ILE A 77 -1.17 -5.08 10.22
C ILE A 77 -2.26 -5.79 11.01
N ALA A 78 -3.11 -5.03 11.68
CA ALA A 78 -4.35 -5.53 12.25
C ALA A 78 -5.51 -5.31 11.25
N LEU A 79 -6.23 -6.39 10.96
CA LEU A 79 -7.38 -6.40 10.08
C LEU A 79 -8.66 -6.47 10.94
N LEU A 80 -9.35 -5.34 11.11
CA LEU A 80 -10.55 -5.20 11.93
C LEU A 80 -11.79 -5.39 11.07
N LEU A 81 -12.42 -6.56 11.18
CA LEU A 81 -13.56 -6.94 10.35
C LEU A 81 -14.70 -7.54 11.17
N PRO A 82 -15.97 -7.33 10.78
CA PRO A 82 -17.11 -8.03 11.38
C PRO A 82 -17.15 -9.47 10.86
N LEU A 83 -16.60 -10.41 11.62
CA LEU A 83 -16.55 -11.83 11.20
C LEU A 83 -17.71 -12.63 11.76
N THR A 84 -18.44 -12.06 12.71
CA THR A 84 -19.69 -12.55 13.27
C THR A 84 -20.80 -11.52 13.08
N GLY A 85 -22.05 -11.84 13.48
CA GLY A 85 -23.19 -10.94 13.37
C GLY A 85 -23.70 -10.70 11.94
N ASN A 86 -24.41 -9.59 11.76
CA ASN A 86 -25.16 -9.32 10.51
C ASN A 86 -24.27 -9.05 9.30
N LEU A 87 -23.07 -8.55 9.50
CA LEU A 87 -22.12 -8.23 8.43
C LEU A 87 -21.04 -9.31 8.24
N ALA A 88 -21.20 -10.48 8.86
CA ALA A 88 -20.21 -11.57 8.83
C ALA A 88 -19.84 -11.99 7.40
N SER A 89 -20.83 -12.10 6.50
CA SER A 89 -20.55 -12.48 5.11
C SER A 89 -19.71 -11.46 4.37
N SER A 90 -19.95 -10.16 4.59
CA SER A 90 -19.15 -9.07 4.00
C SER A 90 -17.74 -9.03 4.59
N GLY A 91 -17.62 -9.15 5.92
CA GLY A 91 -16.33 -9.22 6.60
C GLY A 91 -15.49 -10.40 6.15
N GLN A 92 -16.11 -11.57 5.99
CA GLN A 92 -15.43 -12.77 5.48
C GLN A 92 -14.97 -12.60 4.04
N ALA A 93 -15.79 -12.02 3.15
CA ALA A 93 -15.42 -11.76 1.76
C ALA A 93 -14.21 -10.81 1.67
N VAL A 94 -14.20 -9.73 2.47
CA VAL A 94 -13.05 -8.81 2.54
C VAL A 94 -11.81 -9.55 3.05
N ARG A 95 -11.93 -10.33 4.12
CA ARG A 95 -10.82 -11.15 4.65
C ARG A 95 -10.26 -12.10 3.60
N GLU A 96 -11.12 -12.82 2.89
CA GLU A 96 -10.70 -13.77 1.86
C GLU A 96 -9.99 -13.07 0.70
N GLY A 97 -10.52 -11.94 0.21
CA GLY A 97 -9.87 -11.14 -0.82
C GLY A 97 -8.51 -10.60 -0.39
N PHE A 98 -8.42 -10.08 0.84
CA PHE A 98 -7.17 -9.61 1.42
C PHE A 98 -6.13 -10.73 1.54
N MET A 99 -6.53 -11.87 2.10
CA MET A 99 -5.63 -13.02 2.28
C MET A 99 -5.24 -13.66 0.94
N ALA A 100 -6.10 -13.63 -0.07
CA ALA A 100 -5.74 -14.08 -1.41
C ALA A 100 -4.60 -13.23 -2.02
N ALA A 101 -4.70 -11.90 -1.91
CA ALA A 101 -3.64 -10.99 -2.34
C ALA A 101 -2.35 -11.17 -1.53
N TYR A 102 -2.47 -11.36 -0.21
CA TYR A 102 -1.37 -11.65 0.69
C TYR A 102 -0.60 -12.90 0.27
N TYR A 103 -1.29 -14.03 0.10
CA TYR A 103 -0.65 -15.29 -0.31
C TYR A 103 -0.10 -15.24 -1.74
N GLN A 104 -0.74 -14.52 -2.64
CA GLN A 104 -0.19 -14.30 -3.98
C GLN A 104 1.14 -13.53 -3.93
N THR A 105 1.25 -12.54 -3.05
CA THR A 105 2.46 -11.75 -2.86
C THR A 105 3.57 -12.62 -2.24
N LEU A 106 3.22 -13.42 -1.24
CA LEU A 106 4.14 -14.37 -0.59
C LEU A 106 4.68 -15.41 -1.58
N GLN A 107 3.81 -15.97 -2.45
CA GLN A 107 4.20 -16.95 -3.47
C GLN A 107 5.17 -16.38 -4.51
N LYS A 108 5.13 -15.07 -4.75
CA LYS A 108 6.10 -14.37 -5.62
C LYS A 108 7.45 -14.13 -4.93
N GLY A 109 7.62 -14.55 -3.67
CA GLY A 109 8.86 -14.40 -2.91
C GLY A 109 9.08 -13.01 -2.31
N TYR A 110 8.02 -12.17 -2.24
CA TYR A 110 8.11 -10.87 -1.59
C TYR A 110 7.89 -10.99 -0.08
N GLU A 111 8.53 -10.09 0.66
CA GLU A 111 8.22 -9.91 2.08
C GLU A 111 6.80 -9.41 2.26
N VAL A 112 6.11 -9.93 3.25
CA VAL A 112 4.74 -9.56 3.62
C VAL A 112 4.67 -9.31 5.12
N PRO A 113 3.81 -8.39 5.59
CA PRO A 113 3.65 -8.12 7.01
C PRO A 113 2.99 -9.29 7.73
N THR A 114 3.14 -9.37 9.04
CA THR A 114 2.29 -10.22 9.89
C THR A 114 0.86 -9.66 9.87
N ILE A 115 -0.14 -10.53 9.79
CA ILE A 115 -1.55 -10.13 9.81
C ILE A 115 -2.22 -10.68 11.06
N SER A 116 -2.76 -9.79 11.90
CA SER A 116 -3.68 -10.13 12.98
C SER A 116 -5.10 -9.81 12.58
N ILE A 117 -6.00 -10.77 12.72
CA ILE A 117 -7.42 -10.61 12.34
C ILE A 117 -8.24 -10.50 13.63
N ILE A 118 -8.98 -9.40 13.78
CA ILE A 118 -9.79 -9.09 14.95
C ILE A 118 -11.25 -8.97 14.51
N ASP A 119 -12.13 -9.73 15.17
CA ASP A 119 -13.58 -9.67 14.95
C ASP A 119 -14.17 -8.48 15.73
N THR A 120 -14.59 -7.44 15.02
CA THR A 120 -15.15 -6.23 15.62
C THR A 120 -16.45 -6.44 16.37
N GLU A 121 -17.23 -7.47 16.02
CA GLU A 121 -18.46 -7.82 16.72
C GLU A 121 -18.20 -8.63 18.01
N ALA A 122 -17.25 -9.56 17.96
CA ALA A 122 -16.86 -10.36 19.12
C ALA A 122 -16.19 -9.53 20.22
N SER A 123 -15.46 -8.49 19.86
CA SER A 123 -14.82 -7.56 20.82
C SER A 123 -15.84 -6.69 21.59
N GLY A 124 -17.11 -6.65 21.16
CA GLY A 124 -18.19 -5.91 21.81
C GLY A 124 -18.21 -4.40 21.52
N SER A 125 -17.08 -3.79 21.19
CA SER A 125 -17.01 -2.40 20.68
C SER A 125 -15.78 -2.21 19.80
N ILE A 126 -15.84 -1.21 18.90
CA ILE A 126 -14.71 -0.88 18.06
C ILE A 126 -13.51 -0.37 18.85
N ASN A 127 -13.73 0.30 19.98
CA ASN A 127 -12.64 0.79 20.83
C ASN A 127 -11.86 -0.38 21.44
N LEU A 128 -12.54 -1.42 21.92
CA LEU A 128 -11.89 -2.62 22.44
C LEU A 128 -11.14 -3.38 21.32
N ALA A 129 -11.75 -3.54 20.15
CA ALA A 129 -11.07 -4.14 19.02
C ALA A 129 -9.82 -3.35 18.58
N TYR A 130 -9.87 -2.04 18.70
CA TYR A 130 -8.75 -1.16 18.40
C TYR A 130 -7.65 -1.24 19.47
N ASP A 131 -8.04 -1.29 20.77
CA ASP A 131 -7.12 -1.51 21.88
C ASP A 131 -6.42 -2.88 21.74
N ASP A 132 -7.12 -3.92 21.30
CA ASP A 132 -6.53 -5.22 20.99
C ASP A 132 -5.48 -5.11 19.87
N ALA A 133 -5.73 -4.33 18.83
CA ALA A 133 -4.76 -4.10 17.75
C ALA A 133 -3.49 -3.39 18.28
N VAL A 134 -3.65 -2.39 19.15
CA VAL A 134 -2.53 -1.70 19.80
C VAL A 134 -1.75 -2.65 20.71
N ALA A 135 -2.45 -3.48 21.50
CA ALA A 135 -1.83 -4.45 22.39
C ALA A 135 -1.06 -5.55 21.66
N LEU A 136 -1.45 -5.86 20.43
CA LEU A 136 -0.74 -6.77 19.52
C LEU A 136 0.45 -6.11 18.80
N GLU A 137 0.76 -4.86 19.12
CA GLU A 137 1.84 -4.09 18.49
C GLU A 137 1.66 -3.95 16.97
N ALA A 138 0.41 -3.83 16.49
CA ALA A 138 0.16 -3.53 15.10
C ALA A 138 0.72 -2.13 14.74
N GLU A 139 1.25 -2.00 13.56
CA GLU A 139 1.76 -0.71 13.04
C GLU A 139 0.71 -0.01 12.16
N TRP A 140 -0.24 -0.78 11.62
CA TRP A 140 -1.36 -0.31 10.82
C TRP A 140 -2.64 -1.04 11.15
N VAL A 141 -3.76 -0.35 11.00
CA VAL A 141 -5.11 -0.92 11.08
C VAL A 141 -5.78 -0.81 9.72
N ILE A 142 -6.36 -1.92 9.24
CA ILE A 142 -7.24 -1.95 8.06
C ILE A 142 -8.63 -2.37 8.53
N GLY A 143 -9.61 -1.54 8.26
CA GLY A 143 -10.95 -1.60 8.85
C GLY A 143 -11.17 -0.41 9.81
N PRO A 144 -12.34 -0.31 10.42
CA PRO A 144 -13.50 -1.22 10.31
C PRO A 144 -14.24 -1.09 8.97
N LEU A 145 -15.08 -2.09 8.68
CA LEU A 145 -15.98 -2.11 7.52
C LEU A 145 -17.36 -1.50 7.84
N ASP A 146 -17.85 -1.70 9.06
CA ASP A 146 -19.14 -1.21 9.48
C ASP A 146 -19.14 0.30 9.69
N LYS A 147 -20.10 0.99 9.08
CA LYS A 147 -20.25 2.44 9.08
C LYS A 147 -20.38 3.03 10.49
N LYS A 148 -21.09 2.33 11.39
CA LYS A 148 -21.24 2.74 12.79
C LYS A 148 -19.86 2.79 13.49
N ASN A 149 -19.03 1.80 13.24
CA ASN A 149 -17.70 1.69 13.79
C ASN A 149 -16.75 2.74 13.17
N VAL A 150 -16.85 2.99 11.86
CA VAL A 150 -16.12 4.08 11.18
C VAL A 150 -16.50 5.44 11.78
N ASN A 151 -17.81 5.70 11.98
CA ASN A 151 -18.27 6.93 12.64
C ASN A 151 -17.81 7.05 14.10
N ALA A 152 -17.60 5.94 14.80
CA ALA A 152 -17.06 5.97 16.17
C ALA A 152 -15.58 6.39 16.18
N LEU A 153 -14.75 5.85 15.29
CA LEU A 153 -13.35 6.23 15.14
C LEU A 153 -13.18 7.67 14.62
N ALA A 154 -14.07 8.14 13.76
CA ALA A 154 -14.06 9.50 13.24
C ALA A 154 -14.27 10.61 14.29
N LYS A 155 -14.62 10.26 15.53
CA LYS A 155 -14.78 11.21 16.64
C LYS A 155 -13.50 11.49 17.43
N PHE A 156 -12.44 10.74 17.16
CA PHE A 156 -11.15 10.99 17.79
C PHE A 156 -10.46 12.18 17.09
N GLU A 157 -9.64 12.91 17.81
CA GLU A 157 -8.78 13.94 17.21
C GLU A 157 -7.60 13.30 16.46
N THR A 158 -7.02 12.25 17.07
CA THR A 158 -5.89 11.50 16.54
C THR A 158 -6.06 10.03 16.89
N LEU A 159 -5.80 9.15 15.94
CA LEU A 159 -5.73 7.71 16.21
C LEU A 159 -4.28 7.31 16.55
N PRO A 160 -4.08 6.38 17.52
CA PRO A 160 -2.75 5.88 17.87
C PRO A 160 -1.99 5.24 16.71
N LEU A 161 -2.71 4.61 15.78
CA LEU A 161 -2.15 3.92 14.63
C LEU A 161 -2.73 4.48 13.32
N PRO A 162 -1.96 4.54 12.24
CA PRO A 162 -2.49 4.78 10.90
C PRO A 162 -3.60 3.76 10.58
N THR A 163 -4.78 4.25 10.27
CA THR A 163 -6.00 3.45 10.11
C THR A 163 -6.65 3.70 8.77
N LEU A 164 -6.80 2.67 7.96
CA LEU A 164 -7.56 2.68 6.71
C LEU A 164 -8.93 2.08 6.94
N ALA A 165 -9.92 2.92 7.24
CA ALA A 165 -11.33 2.50 7.32
C ALA A 165 -11.84 2.05 5.95
N LEU A 166 -12.59 0.95 5.92
CA LEU A 166 -13.13 0.35 4.69
C LEU A 166 -14.55 0.87 4.38
N ASN A 167 -14.88 2.04 4.87
CA ASN A 167 -16.14 2.76 4.61
C ASN A 167 -15.93 4.25 4.88
N TYR A 168 -16.91 5.06 4.47
CA TYR A 168 -16.90 6.50 4.71
C TYR A 168 -17.72 6.86 5.94
N SER A 169 -17.22 7.83 6.73
CA SER A 169 -17.95 8.44 7.83
C SER A 169 -18.95 9.46 7.31
N ASP A 170 -20.16 9.47 7.90
CA ASP A 170 -21.14 10.53 7.68
C ASP A 170 -20.85 11.80 8.50
N LEU A 171 -19.94 11.71 9.46
CA LEU A 171 -19.67 12.78 10.43
C LEU A 171 -18.60 13.76 9.97
N LEU A 172 -17.80 13.37 8.96
CA LEU A 172 -16.67 14.15 8.51
C LEU A 172 -17.05 14.92 7.24
N ALA A 173 -16.97 16.24 7.31
CA ALA A 173 -16.91 17.07 6.12
C ALA A 173 -15.59 16.83 5.38
N LEU A 174 -15.57 17.07 4.07
CA LEU A 174 -14.35 16.95 3.27
C LEU A 174 -13.23 17.84 3.87
N GLY A 175 -12.19 17.21 4.39
CA GLY A 175 -11.02 17.88 4.96
C GLY A 175 -10.93 17.90 6.49
N GLU A 176 -11.96 17.44 7.21
CA GLU A 176 -11.95 17.32 8.68
C GLU A 176 -11.80 15.85 9.09
N GLN A 177 -10.62 15.28 8.89
CA GLN A 177 -10.34 13.92 9.33
C GLN A 177 -9.42 13.92 10.54
N PRO A 178 -9.62 12.97 11.49
CA PRO A 178 -8.63 12.72 12.53
C PRO A 178 -7.24 12.47 11.94
N ASP A 179 -6.20 12.85 12.65
CA ASP A 179 -4.86 12.44 12.29
C ASP A 179 -4.75 10.90 12.29
N ASN A 180 -4.01 10.35 11.36
CA ASN A 180 -3.86 8.90 11.15
C ASN A 180 -5.14 8.17 10.72
N PHE A 181 -6.18 8.86 10.25
CA PHE A 181 -7.41 8.25 9.80
C PHE A 181 -7.63 8.46 8.30
N TYR A 182 -7.65 7.38 7.56
CA TYR A 182 -7.86 7.34 6.11
C TYR A 182 -9.14 6.55 5.81
N GLN A 183 -9.84 6.91 4.76
CA GLN A 183 -11.08 6.26 4.39
C GLN A 183 -11.03 5.76 2.95
N PHE A 184 -11.40 4.51 2.77
CA PHE A 184 -11.54 3.88 1.46
C PHE A 184 -12.79 2.99 1.50
N GLY A 185 -13.79 3.33 0.71
CA GLY A 185 -15.03 2.56 0.67
C GLY A 185 -15.55 2.45 -0.76
N LEU A 186 -16.29 1.39 -1.02
CA LEU A 186 -17.10 1.24 -2.22
C LEU A 186 -18.44 1.91 -1.95
N ALA A 187 -18.52 3.23 -2.14
CA ALA A 187 -19.76 3.97 -2.02
C ALA A 187 -20.54 3.85 -3.34
N ALA A 188 -21.80 3.45 -3.27
CA ALA A 188 -22.67 3.37 -4.45
C ALA A 188 -22.77 4.72 -5.18
N GLU A 189 -22.69 5.82 -4.44
CA GLU A 189 -22.66 7.19 -4.96
C GLU A 189 -21.42 7.47 -5.80
N ASP A 190 -20.25 6.95 -5.41
CA ASP A 190 -19.01 7.11 -6.16
C ASP A 190 -19.03 6.27 -7.43
N GLU A 191 -19.54 5.03 -7.36
CA GLU A 191 -19.77 4.20 -8.54
C GLU A 191 -20.75 4.86 -9.50
N ALA A 192 -21.87 5.40 -9.02
CA ALA A 192 -22.85 6.11 -9.85
C ALA A 192 -22.22 7.34 -10.50
N ARG A 193 -21.42 8.11 -9.77
CA ARG A 193 -20.71 9.29 -10.31
C ARG A 193 -19.72 8.87 -11.39
N LEU A 194 -18.89 7.86 -11.15
CA LEU A 194 -17.92 7.36 -12.12
C LEU A 194 -18.60 6.84 -13.40
N ILE A 195 -19.73 6.12 -13.25
CA ILE A 195 -20.54 5.66 -14.39
C ILE A 195 -21.10 6.85 -15.18
N ALA A 196 -21.64 7.85 -14.49
CA ALA A 196 -22.19 9.06 -15.12
C ALA A 196 -21.10 9.86 -15.85
N GLU A 197 -19.95 10.07 -15.24
CA GLU A 197 -18.80 10.73 -15.86
C GLU A 197 -18.32 9.96 -17.10
N ARG A 198 -18.26 8.64 -17.00
CA ARG A 198 -17.84 7.79 -18.12
C ARG A 198 -18.85 7.81 -19.26
N ALA A 199 -20.16 7.75 -18.96
CA ALA A 199 -21.21 7.86 -19.94
C ALA A 199 -21.17 9.22 -20.66
N PHE A 200 -21.00 10.31 -19.92
CA PHE A 200 -20.85 11.66 -20.47
C PHE A 200 -19.65 11.76 -21.40
N GLN A 201 -18.47 11.21 -21.01
CA GLN A 201 -17.26 11.17 -21.86
C GLN A 201 -17.47 10.37 -23.16
N LEU A 202 -18.34 9.36 -23.13
CA LEU A 202 -18.68 8.52 -24.28
C LEU A 202 -19.83 9.11 -25.14
N GLY A 203 -20.39 10.26 -24.74
CA GLY A 203 -21.44 10.96 -25.48
C GLY A 203 -22.85 10.42 -25.24
N HIS A 204 -23.10 9.79 -24.10
CA HIS A 204 -24.42 9.30 -23.65
C HIS A 204 -25.07 10.27 -22.69
#